data_97acab3552f41a4f075c14aa62bdc1fc
#
_entry.id   97acab3552f41a4f075c14aa62bdc1fc
#
_cell.length_a   1.000
_cell.length_b   1.000
_cell.length_c   1.000
_cell.angle_alpha   90.00
_cell.angle_beta   90.00
_cell.angle_gamma   90.00
#
_symmetry.space_group_name_H-M   'P 1'
#
loop_
_entity.id
_entity.type
_entity.pdbx_description
1 polymer ?
#
loop_
_entity_poly.entity_id
_entity_poly.type
_entity_poly.pdbx_seq_one_letter_code
_entity_poly.pdbx_strand_id
1 'polypeptide(L)'
;MQTVVLFGLGLTMATAAHAAGSYCQHARFEGASVEKMTVCVRRQAFDNDVYVLRLDGKTALRGTDEEVAHGVFGRVGNRLVAMRCEAEESPARVSPAVAQALSWQTGVRVQRITDALGNVETGRRCTVKIDGADAGLLTFAFN
;
A
#
# COMPACT_ATOMS: atom_id res chain seq x y z
N MET A 1 9.09 61.67 23.80
CA MET A 1 9.11 60.75 22.59
C MET A 1 9.12 59.34 23.09
N GLN A 2 7.97 58.70 23.06
CA GLN A 2 7.81 57.28 23.43
C GLN A 2 7.64 56.46 22.15
N THR A 3 8.62 55.58 21.90
CA THR A 3 8.60 54.70 20.76
C THR A 3 7.84 53.39 21.15
N VAL A 4 6.69 53.19 20.58
CA VAL A 4 5.91 51.95 20.76
C VAL A 4 6.40 50.93 19.73
N VAL A 5 7.00 49.83 20.18
CA VAL A 5 7.38 48.68 19.37
C VAL A 5 6.23 47.70 19.38
N LEU A 6 5.55 47.59 18.25
CA LEU A 6 4.53 46.56 17.98
C LEU A 6 5.21 45.23 17.61
N PHE A 7 5.18 44.25 18.52
CA PHE A 7 5.53 42.88 18.21
C PHE A 7 4.37 42.20 17.50
N GLY A 8 4.51 41.99 16.19
CA GLY A 8 3.60 41.17 15.41
C GLY A 8 3.83 39.67 15.70
N LEU A 9 2.88 39.05 16.39
CA LEU A 9 2.83 37.56 16.47
C LEU A 9 2.39 37.01 15.11
N GLY A 10 3.35 36.50 14.35
CA GLY A 10 3.10 35.71 13.18
C GLY A 10 2.63 34.29 13.60
N LEU A 11 1.33 33.99 13.45
CA LEU A 11 0.82 32.64 13.54
C LEU A 11 1.27 31.86 12.29
N THR A 12 2.31 31.07 12.41
CA THR A 12 2.65 30.07 11.39
C THR A 12 1.69 28.88 11.53
N MET A 13 0.67 28.84 10.68
CA MET A 13 -0.12 27.62 10.50
C MET A 13 0.76 26.57 9.84
N ALA A 14 1.23 25.63 10.63
CA ALA A 14 1.84 24.40 10.12
C ALA A 14 0.72 23.55 9.49
N THR A 15 0.59 23.62 8.17
CA THR A 15 -0.18 22.66 7.41
C THR A 15 0.52 21.31 7.55
N ALA A 16 -0.03 20.40 8.34
CA ALA A 16 0.38 19.01 8.35
C ALA A 16 0.02 18.43 6.98
N ALA A 17 0.97 18.45 6.05
CA ALA A 17 0.89 17.66 4.85
C ALA A 17 0.86 16.19 5.30
N HIS A 18 -0.28 15.53 5.15
CA HIS A 18 -0.36 14.09 5.29
C HIS A 18 0.53 13.52 4.19
N ALA A 19 1.73 13.13 4.55
CA ALA A 19 2.64 12.46 3.66
C ALA A 19 1.95 11.16 3.22
N ALA A 20 1.67 11.03 1.93
CA ALA A 20 1.24 9.78 1.34
C ALA A 20 2.26 8.72 1.74
N GLY A 21 1.86 7.75 2.57
CA GLY A 21 2.76 6.76 3.14
C GLY A 21 3.38 5.93 2.03
N SER A 22 4.70 5.85 2.00
CA SER A 22 5.42 4.92 1.13
C SER A 22 5.86 3.73 1.96
N TYR A 23 5.42 2.54 1.58
CA TYR A 23 5.77 1.27 2.23
C TYR A 23 6.73 0.52 1.33
N CYS A 24 7.89 0.13 1.84
CA CYS A 24 8.88 -0.63 1.07
C CYS A 24 9.17 -1.96 1.76
N GLN A 25 9.26 -3.01 0.96
CA GLN A 25 9.71 -4.34 1.37
C GLN A 25 10.94 -4.74 0.56
N HIS A 26 11.83 -5.48 1.19
CA HIS A 26 13.09 -5.89 0.61
C HIS A 26 13.19 -7.40 0.58
N ALA A 27 13.76 -7.93 -0.50
CA ALA A 27 14.10 -9.33 -0.63
C ALA A 27 15.44 -9.48 -1.35
N ARG A 28 16.04 -10.65 -1.24
CA ARG A 28 17.23 -11.03 -2.01
C ARG A 28 16.84 -12.14 -2.97
N PHE A 29 17.26 -12.01 -4.20
CA PHE A 29 17.20 -13.07 -5.18
C PHE A 29 18.58 -13.66 -5.39
N GLU A 30 18.73 -14.95 -5.10
CA GLU A 30 19.95 -15.72 -5.31
C GLU A 30 19.82 -16.51 -6.62
N GLY A 31 20.19 -15.86 -7.71
CA GLY A 31 20.29 -16.47 -9.03
C GLY A 31 21.75 -16.59 -9.46
N ALA A 32 22.01 -16.34 -10.74
CA ALA A 32 23.39 -16.26 -11.27
C ALA A 32 24.20 -15.12 -10.64
N SER A 33 23.54 -14.10 -10.14
CA SER A 33 24.09 -13.04 -9.28
C SER A 33 23.12 -12.77 -8.13
N VAL A 34 23.64 -12.40 -6.97
CA VAL A 34 22.82 -11.97 -5.82
C VAL A 34 22.28 -10.58 -6.11
N GLU A 35 20.97 -10.43 -6.11
CA GLU A 35 20.33 -9.15 -6.34
C GLU A 35 19.45 -8.74 -5.18
N LYS A 36 19.54 -7.48 -4.86
CA LYS A 36 18.67 -6.84 -3.89
C LYS A 36 17.42 -6.34 -4.59
N MET A 37 16.28 -6.89 -4.22
CA MET A 37 14.98 -6.43 -4.65
C MET A 37 14.36 -5.51 -3.62
N THR A 38 13.72 -4.45 -4.10
CA THR A 38 12.90 -3.58 -3.28
C THR A 38 11.60 -3.28 -4.02
N VAL A 39 10.48 -3.58 -3.39
CA VAL A 39 9.16 -3.15 -3.87
C VAL A 39 8.65 -2.07 -2.93
N CYS A 40 8.33 -0.92 -3.47
CA CYS A 40 7.72 0.18 -2.74
C CYS A 40 6.31 0.43 -3.25
N VAL A 41 5.36 0.58 -2.34
CA VAL A 41 3.98 0.98 -2.61
C VAL A 41 3.79 2.39 -2.10
N ARG A 42 3.42 3.31 -2.97
CA ARG A 42 2.99 4.66 -2.60
C ARG A 42 1.47 4.70 -2.61
N ARG A 43 0.89 4.78 -1.44
CA ARG A 43 -0.55 4.93 -1.29
C ARG A 43 -0.97 6.36 -1.55
N GLN A 44 -2.04 6.52 -2.32
CA GLN A 44 -2.61 7.82 -2.66
C GLN A 44 -4.06 7.88 -2.16
N ALA A 45 -4.45 9.01 -1.57
CA ALA A 45 -5.77 9.15 -0.94
C ALA A 45 -6.93 9.16 -1.95
N PHE A 46 -6.70 9.65 -3.17
CA PHE A 46 -7.74 9.88 -4.19
C PHE A 46 -7.35 9.37 -5.58
N ASP A 47 -6.32 8.57 -5.67
CA ASP A 47 -5.80 8.03 -6.91
C ASP A 47 -5.30 6.60 -6.68
N ASN A 48 -5.00 5.89 -7.76
CA ASN A 48 -4.47 4.54 -7.71
C ASN A 48 -3.12 4.51 -7.00
N ASP A 49 -2.92 3.51 -6.13
CA ASP A 49 -1.62 3.25 -5.52
C ASP A 49 -0.57 2.96 -6.60
N VAL A 50 0.65 3.40 -6.38
CA VAL A 50 1.75 3.21 -7.33
C VAL A 50 2.79 2.25 -6.74
N TYR A 51 3.10 1.21 -7.49
CA TYR A 51 4.08 0.18 -7.17
C TYR A 51 5.35 0.40 -7.98
N VAL A 52 6.49 0.32 -7.32
CA VAL A 52 7.81 0.44 -7.95
C VAL A 52 8.68 -0.72 -7.50
N LEU A 53 9.11 -1.54 -8.46
CA LEU A 53 10.12 -2.57 -8.24
C LEU A 53 11.50 -2.01 -8.62
N ARG A 54 12.44 -2.16 -7.72
CA ARG A 54 13.86 -1.84 -7.94
C ARG A 54 14.72 -3.09 -7.79
N LEU A 55 15.64 -3.25 -8.71
CA LEU A 55 16.70 -4.27 -8.66
C LEU A 55 18.04 -3.55 -8.50
N ASP A 56 18.76 -3.87 -7.42
CA ASP A 56 20.03 -3.21 -7.08
C ASP A 56 19.96 -1.66 -7.14
N GLY A 57 18.86 -1.11 -6.62
CA GLY A 57 18.61 0.33 -6.58
C GLY A 57 18.11 0.95 -7.88
N LYS A 58 18.10 0.23 -9.00
CA LYS A 58 17.57 0.71 -10.29
C LYS A 58 16.11 0.33 -10.45
N THR A 59 15.27 1.27 -10.89
CA THR A 59 13.86 0.98 -11.18
C THR A 59 13.75 0.00 -12.34
N ALA A 60 13.15 -1.15 -12.07
CA ALA A 60 12.90 -2.20 -13.05
C ALA A 60 11.48 -2.12 -13.62
N LEU A 61 10.48 -1.97 -12.75
CA LEU A 61 9.06 -1.92 -13.10
C LEU A 61 8.36 -0.83 -12.30
N ARG A 62 7.30 -0.31 -12.89
CA ARG A 62 6.35 0.58 -12.25
C ARG A 62 4.95 0.28 -12.77
N GLY A 63 3.95 0.34 -11.90
CA GLY A 63 2.56 0.18 -12.28
C GLY A 63 1.63 0.68 -11.19
N THR A 64 0.40 0.93 -11.59
CA THR A 64 -0.71 1.20 -10.66
C THR A 64 -1.21 -0.10 -10.04
N ASP A 65 -2.05 -0.03 -9.01
CA ASP A 65 -2.68 -1.21 -8.39
C ASP A 65 -3.45 -2.05 -9.40
N GLU A 66 -4.15 -1.44 -10.34
CA GLU A 66 -4.86 -2.15 -11.41
C GLU A 66 -3.88 -2.85 -12.37
N GLU A 67 -2.83 -2.17 -12.79
CA GLU A 67 -1.82 -2.75 -13.69
C GLU A 67 -1.08 -3.91 -13.03
N VAL A 68 -0.65 -3.77 -11.78
CA VAL A 68 0.07 -4.84 -11.07
C VAL A 68 -0.82 -6.02 -10.71
N ALA A 69 -2.13 -5.82 -10.55
CA ALA A 69 -3.08 -6.90 -10.35
C ALA A 69 -3.16 -7.83 -11.57
N HIS A 70 -3.06 -7.27 -12.77
CA HIS A 70 -2.99 -8.03 -14.03
C HIS A 70 -1.58 -8.55 -14.33
N GLY A 71 -0.56 -7.93 -13.78
CA GLY A 71 0.85 -8.22 -13.98
C GLY A 71 1.53 -7.22 -14.90
N VAL A 72 2.64 -6.67 -14.44
CA VAL A 72 3.50 -5.78 -15.21
C VAL A 72 4.79 -6.48 -15.59
N PHE A 73 5.29 -6.17 -16.77
CA PHE A 73 6.47 -6.79 -17.37
C PHE A 73 7.44 -5.72 -17.87
N GLY A 74 8.71 -6.00 -17.78
CA GLY A 74 9.75 -5.15 -18.31
C GLY A 74 11.06 -5.88 -18.52
N ARG A 75 12.01 -5.23 -19.17
CA ARG A 75 13.36 -5.73 -19.35
C ARG A 75 14.35 -4.89 -18.57
N VAL A 76 15.25 -5.56 -17.87
CA VAL A 76 16.38 -4.94 -17.19
C VAL A 76 17.65 -5.63 -17.71
N GLY A 77 18.39 -4.93 -18.58
CA GLY A 77 19.46 -5.57 -19.35
C GLY A 77 18.89 -6.67 -20.24
N ASN A 78 19.41 -7.88 -20.12
CA ASN A 78 18.98 -9.05 -20.89
C ASN A 78 17.87 -9.86 -20.20
N ARG A 79 17.39 -9.43 -19.02
CA ARG A 79 16.45 -10.21 -18.21
C ARG A 79 15.03 -9.69 -18.33
N LEU A 80 14.10 -10.61 -18.41
CA LEU A 80 12.67 -10.35 -18.34
C LEU A 80 12.26 -10.34 -16.87
N VAL A 81 11.68 -9.24 -16.43
CA VAL A 81 11.18 -9.07 -15.06
C VAL A 81 9.67 -8.94 -15.10
N ALA A 82 8.99 -9.63 -14.21
CA ALA A 82 7.54 -9.57 -14.05
C ALA A 82 7.18 -9.37 -12.59
N MET A 83 6.15 -8.58 -12.33
CA MET A 83 5.58 -8.40 -10.99
C MET A 83 4.07 -8.43 -11.06
N ARG A 84 3.46 -9.19 -10.16
CA ARG A 84 2.02 -9.23 -9.94
C ARG A 84 1.73 -9.06 -8.47
N CYS A 85 0.80 -8.18 -8.14
CA CYS A 85 0.38 -7.91 -6.77
C CYS A 85 -1.11 -8.21 -6.63
N GLU A 86 -1.46 -8.98 -5.61
CA GLU A 86 -2.83 -9.36 -5.29
C GLU A 86 -3.22 -8.75 -3.95
N ALA A 87 -4.47 -8.31 -3.84
CA ALA A 87 -5.01 -7.82 -2.57
C ALA A 87 -5.15 -8.98 -1.58
N GLU A 88 -4.74 -8.77 -0.36
CA GLU A 88 -5.09 -9.62 0.78
C GLU A 88 -6.30 -9.02 1.47
N GLU A 89 -7.37 -9.78 1.56
CA GLU A 89 -8.61 -9.34 2.14
C GLU A 89 -8.94 -10.16 3.39
N SER A 90 -9.54 -9.50 4.36
CA SER A 90 -10.09 -10.14 5.54
C SER A 90 -11.52 -9.66 5.78
N PRO A 91 -12.38 -10.51 6.38
CA PRO A 91 -13.73 -10.09 6.75
C PRO A 91 -13.67 -8.83 7.61
N ALA A 92 -14.50 -7.84 7.28
CA ALA A 92 -14.64 -6.64 8.10
C ALA A 92 -15.10 -7.03 9.52
N ARG A 93 -14.33 -6.61 10.51
CA ARG A 93 -14.65 -6.87 11.91
C ARG A 93 -15.32 -5.65 12.52
N VAL A 94 -16.53 -5.86 13.03
CA VAL A 94 -17.23 -4.88 13.85
C VAL A 94 -17.20 -5.39 15.28
N SER A 95 -16.98 -4.49 16.23
CA SER A 95 -17.06 -4.88 17.65
C SER A 95 -18.46 -5.44 17.96
N PRO A 96 -18.58 -6.47 18.81
CA PRO A 96 -19.89 -7.04 19.16
C PRO A 96 -20.88 -5.98 19.67
N ALA A 97 -20.42 -4.99 20.42
CA ALA A 97 -21.24 -3.91 20.92
C ALA A 97 -21.83 -3.04 19.80
N VAL A 98 -21.04 -2.70 18.78
CA VAL A 98 -21.50 -1.93 17.61
C VAL A 98 -22.48 -2.75 16.78
N ALA A 99 -22.19 -4.02 16.52
CA ALA A 99 -23.07 -4.90 15.79
C ALA A 99 -24.44 -5.07 16.49
N GLN A 100 -24.42 -5.19 17.82
CA GLN A 100 -25.62 -5.27 18.64
C GLN A 100 -26.43 -3.98 18.57
N ALA A 101 -25.79 -2.82 18.71
CA ALA A 101 -26.46 -1.52 18.61
C ALA A 101 -27.11 -1.30 17.24
N LEU A 102 -26.42 -1.64 16.17
CA LEU A 102 -26.96 -1.59 14.82
C LEU A 102 -28.14 -2.56 14.62
N SER A 103 -28.07 -3.76 15.20
CA SER A 103 -29.14 -4.74 15.17
C SER A 103 -30.41 -4.18 15.83
N TRP A 104 -30.30 -3.54 16.97
CA TRP A 104 -31.42 -2.92 17.65
C TRP A 104 -32.00 -1.73 16.90
N GLN A 105 -31.15 -0.91 16.31
CA GLN A 105 -31.56 0.26 15.53
C GLN A 105 -32.28 -0.10 14.24
N THR A 106 -31.84 -1.15 13.56
CA THR A 106 -32.32 -1.52 12.23
C THR A 106 -33.30 -2.69 12.22
N GLY A 107 -33.40 -3.44 13.32
CA GLY A 107 -34.14 -4.71 13.37
C GLY A 107 -33.51 -5.85 12.57
N VAL A 108 -32.31 -5.65 12.04
CA VAL A 108 -31.56 -6.65 11.27
C VAL A 108 -30.72 -7.49 12.21
N ARG A 109 -30.70 -8.83 12.01
CA ARG A 109 -29.88 -9.72 12.84
C ARG A 109 -28.39 -9.36 12.71
N VAL A 110 -27.66 -9.44 13.84
CA VAL A 110 -26.20 -9.19 13.89
C VAL A 110 -25.44 -9.94 12.81
N GLN A 111 -25.78 -11.20 12.56
CA GLN A 111 -25.15 -12.03 11.52
C GLN A 111 -25.25 -11.38 10.12
N ARG A 112 -26.42 -10.89 9.76
CA ARG A 112 -26.61 -10.22 8.46
C ARG A 112 -25.88 -8.89 8.35
N ILE A 113 -25.69 -8.19 9.45
CA ILE A 113 -24.92 -6.96 9.49
C ILE A 113 -23.45 -7.26 9.22
N THR A 114 -22.90 -8.28 9.89
CA THR A 114 -21.50 -8.70 9.66
C THR A 114 -21.28 -9.22 8.25
N ASP A 115 -22.20 -10.00 7.70
CA ASP A 115 -22.11 -10.52 6.34
C ASP A 115 -22.21 -9.41 5.28
N ALA A 116 -22.99 -8.36 5.55
CA ALA A 116 -23.16 -7.22 4.64
C ALA A 116 -21.95 -6.28 4.60
N LEU A 117 -21.09 -6.29 5.61
CA LEU A 117 -19.89 -5.44 5.66
C LEU A 117 -18.81 -5.89 4.68
N GLY A 118 -18.87 -7.15 4.20
CA GLY A 118 -17.95 -7.70 3.21
C GLY A 118 -16.51 -7.83 3.72
N ASN A 119 -15.58 -7.83 2.80
CA ASN A 119 -14.15 -7.89 3.06
C ASN A 119 -13.52 -6.50 3.00
N VAL A 120 -12.52 -6.28 3.83
CA VAL A 120 -11.64 -5.12 3.75
C VAL A 120 -10.24 -5.55 3.35
N GLU A 121 -9.61 -4.76 2.53
CA GLU A 121 -8.21 -4.97 2.16
C GLU A 121 -7.31 -4.72 3.37
N THR A 122 -6.57 -5.73 3.75
CA THR A 122 -5.62 -5.70 4.89
C THR A 122 -4.18 -5.62 4.45
N GLY A 123 -3.92 -5.84 3.17
CA GLY A 123 -2.57 -5.81 2.63
C GLY A 123 -2.49 -6.16 1.16
N ARG A 124 -1.27 -6.32 0.69
CA ARG A 124 -0.94 -6.76 -0.67
C ARG A 124 0.16 -7.80 -0.66
N ARG A 125 0.06 -8.74 -1.57
CA ARG A 125 1.09 -9.75 -1.80
C ARG A 125 1.61 -9.59 -3.22
N CYS A 126 2.90 -9.27 -3.35
CA CYS A 126 3.55 -9.11 -4.64
C CYS A 126 4.50 -10.27 -4.92
N THR A 127 4.31 -10.91 -6.06
CA THR A 127 5.19 -11.96 -6.59
C THR A 127 6.06 -11.36 -7.69
N VAL A 128 7.35 -11.56 -7.61
CA VAL A 128 8.33 -11.13 -8.62
C VAL A 128 8.93 -12.35 -9.28
N LYS A 129 8.98 -12.33 -10.61
CA LYS A 129 9.67 -13.34 -11.43
C LYS A 129 10.75 -12.69 -12.25
N ILE A 130 11.89 -13.36 -12.37
CA ILE A 130 13.00 -12.98 -13.23
C ILE A 130 13.29 -14.14 -14.16
N ASP A 131 13.23 -13.89 -15.48
CA ASP A 131 13.38 -14.91 -16.52
C ASP A 131 12.46 -16.15 -16.33
N GLY A 132 11.24 -15.89 -15.83
CA GLY A 132 10.24 -16.93 -15.56
C GLY A 132 10.41 -17.69 -14.25
N ALA A 133 11.51 -17.51 -13.52
CA ALA A 133 11.74 -18.11 -12.21
C ALA A 133 11.23 -17.21 -11.08
N ASP A 134 10.69 -17.82 -10.03
CA ASP A 134 10.25 -17.10 -8.84
C ASP A 134 11.46 -16.46 -8.14
N ALA A 135 11.43 -15.12 -8.06
CA ALA A 135 12.52 -14.34 -7.49
C ALA A 135 12.22 -13.83 -6.09
N GLY A 136 10.95 -13.69 -5.74
CA GLY A 136 10.56 -13.26 -4.40
C GLY A 136 9.06 -13.08 -4.23
N LEU A 137 8.65 -13.17 -2.97
CA LEU A 137 7.32 -12.88 -2.48
C LEU A 137 7.43 -11.79 -1.42
N LEU A 138 6.80 -10.65 -1.66
CA LEU A 138 6.82 -9.52 -0.75
C LEU A 138 5.38 -9.22 -0.29
N THR A 139 5.21 -9.11 1.02
CA THR A 139 3.89 -8.86 1.62
C THR A 139 3.88 -7.51 2.31
N PHE A 140 2.84 -6.75 2.03
CA PHE A 140 2.58 -5.45 2.65
C PHE A 140 1.34 -5.58 3.53
N ALA A 141 1.42 -5.12 4.77
CA ALA A 141 0.28 -4.96 5.65
C ALA A 141 -0.11 -3.47 5.70
N PHE A 142 -1.38 -3.20 5.54
CA PHE A 142 -1.94 -1.85 5.67
C PHE A 142 -2.74 -1.77 6.97
N ASN A 143 -2.30 -0.91 7.86
CA ASN A 143 -2.98 -0.61 9.13
C ASN A 143 -3.79 0.67 9.00
#